data_b6c00e0a85f91c5bcdd56c37d5fa95d1
#
_entry.id   b6c00e0a85f91c5bcdd56c37d5fa95d1
#
_cell.length_a   1.000
_cell.length_b   1.000
_cell.length_c   1.000
_cell.angle_alpha   90.00
_cell.angle_beta   90.00
_cell.angle_gamma   90.00
#
_symmetry.space_group_name_H-M   'P 1'
#
loop_
_entity.id
_entity.type
_entity.pdbx_description
1 polymer ?
#
loop_
_entity_poly.entity_id
_entity_poly.type
_entity_poly.pdbx_seq_one_letter_code
_entity_poly.pdbx_strand_id
1 'polypeptide(L)'
;SLPGQISAEQITAAEEEAVLTGTVVEAYITMETADGQQIQVNLTSLTQLPEGIPDLGETVRVTYNGQMTSSIPAQVTADTIDIAVTIDELVGEIVEITDDGILLQTKDMQVLVNVDEGTVYETDGELAVGDYIHVLYDGIMTRSLPAQVYAQKIGCYKTTGTVSELTESGFLLTTETDVVQVNADAALLDGMENGMTVTVYSNGAMTMSLPGQISAEKIVKAE
;
A
#
# COMPACT_ATOMS: atom_id res chain seq x y z
N SER A 1 47.33 56.78 12.47
CA SER A 1 46.23 55.93 12.84
C SER A 1 46.43 54.56 12.21
N LEU A 2 46.57 53.52 13.03
CA LEU A 2 46.68 52.13 12.57
C LEU A 2 45.28 51.67 12.06
N PRO A 3 45.21 50.91 10.96
CA PRO A 3 43.97 50.33 10.54
C PRO A 3 43.45 49.34 11.60
N GLY A 4 42.17 49.41 11.88
CA GLY A 4 41.52 48.45 12.80
C GLY A 4 41.72 47.03 12.34
N GLN A 5 42.11 46.15 13.24
CA GLN A 5 42.15 44.70 13.01
C GLN A 5 40.79 44.10 13.38
N ILE A 6 40.25 43.27 12.49
CA ILE A 6 39.06 42.47 12.72
C ILE A 6 39.56 41.00 12.86
N SER A 7 39.17 40.36 13.94
CA SER A 7 39.35 38.93 14.08
C SER A 7 38.08 38.25 13.59
N ALA A 8 38.17 37.43 12.56
CA ALA A 8 37.08 36.60 12.11
C ALA A 8 37.09 35.28 12.92
N GLU A 9 35.99 34.96 13.59
CA GLU A 9 35.83 33.68 14.33
C GLU A 9 35.53 32.51 13.38
N GLN A 10 34.96 32.79 12.23
CA GLN A 10 34.70 31.81 11.18
C GLN A 10 34.63 32.48 9.82
N ILE A 11 35.34 31.94 8.83
CA ILE A 11 35.21 32.29 7.43
C ILE A 11 34.60 31.11 6.73
N THR A 12 33.33 31.20 6.33
CA THR A 12 32.66 30.21 5.47
C THR A 12 32.71 30.75 4.04
N ALA A 13 33.27 29.98 3.11
CA ALA A 13 33.12 30.28 1.69
C ALA A 13 31.62 30.13 1.34
N ALA A 14 31.02 31.17 0.81
CA ALA A 14 29.71 31.05 0.16
C ALA A 14 29.93 30.21 -1.11
N GLU A 15 29.29 29.08 -1.23
CA GLU A 15 29.20 28.37 -2.51
C GLU A 15 28.39 29.28 -3.45
N GLU A 16 29.05 29.85 -4.46
CA GLU A 16 28.35 30.56 -5.53
C GLU A 16 27.62 29.52 -6.38
N GLU A 17 26.29 29.58 -6.42
CA GLU A 17 25.50 28.78 -7.33
C GLU A 17 25.89 29.10 -8.78
N ALA A 18 26.37 28.09 -9.51
CA ALA A 18 26.66 28.22 -10.93
C ALA A 18 25.36 28.10 -11.72
N VAL A 19 24.93 29.18 -12.38
CA VAL A 19 23.70 29.24 -13.18
C VAL A 19 24.02 29.20 -14.67
N LEU A 20 23.35 28.29 -15.39
CA LEU A 20 23.35 28.23 -16.85
C LEU A 20 21.93 28.51 -17.37
N THR A 21 21.84 29.28 -18.45
CA THR A 21 20.60 29.54 -19.16
C THR A 21 20.69 29.03 -20.59
N GLY A 22 19.72 28.26 -21.03
CA GLY A 22 19.69 27.68 -22.37
C GLY A 22 18.29 27.22 -22.77
N THR A 23 18.20 26.70 -24.00
CA THR A 23 16.97 26.07 -24.51
C THR A 23 17.09 24.56 -24.42
N VAL A 24 16.06 23.89 -23.90
CA VAL A 24 15.99 22.42 -23.89
C VAL A 24 15.78 21.95 -25.33
N VAL A 25 16.71 21.14 -25.85
CA VAL A 25 16.67 20.59 -27.20
C VAL A 25 16.23 19.13 -27.22
N GLU A 26 16.50 18.39 -26.14
CA GLU A 26 16.09 16.99 -25.93
C GLU A 26 15.72 16.79 -24.48
N ALA A 27 14.72 15.94 -24.23
CA ALA A 27 14.34 15.49 -22.90
C ALA A 27 14.04 13.99 -22.93
N TYR A 28 14.55 13.25 -21.97
CA TYR A 28 14.28 11.82 -21.82
C TYR A 28 14.40 11.42 -20.35
N ILE A 29 13.78 10.30 -20.02
CA ILE A 29 14.02 9.58 -18.76
C ILE A 29 14.61 8.21 -19.09
N THR A 30 15.36 7.62 -18.18
CA THR A 30 15.80 6.22 -18.26
C THR A 30 15.04 5.42 -17.21
N MET A 31 14.31 4.40 -17.65
CA MET A 31 13.60 3.48 -16.77
C MET A 31 14.23 2.10 -16.81
N GLU A 32 14.08 1.34 -15.71
CA GLU A 32 14.42 -0.07 -15.65
C GLU A 32 13.14 -0.89 -15.54
N THR A 33 12.98 -1.87 -16.41
CA THR A 33 11.84 -2.79 -16.39
C THR A 33 12.04 -3.89 -15.35
N ALA A 34 10.98 -4.63 -14.99
CA ALA A 34 11.02 -5.68 -13.97
C ALA A 34 12.02 -6.81 -14.27
N ASP A 35 12.38 -7.02 -15.55
CA ASP A 35 13.40 -7.97 -16.00
C ASP A 35 14.82 -7.37 -16.06
N GLY A 36 14.98 -6.13 -15.56
CA GLY A 36 16.28 -5.43 -15.45
C GLY A 36 16.76 -4.79 -16.77
N GLN A 37 15.90 -4.67 -17.79
CA GLN A 37 16.26 -4.00 -19.03
C GLN A 37 16.15 -2.48 -18.85
N GLN A 38 17.19 -1.75 -19.26
CA GLN A 38 17.15 -0.29 -19.31
C GLN A 38 16.57 0.19 -20.63
N ILE A 39 15.62 1.12 -20.55
CA ILE A 39 14.94 1.73 -21.70
C ILE A 39 15.06 3.25 -21.56
N GLN A 40 15.50 3.91 -22.63
CA GLN A 40 15.43 5.35 -22.75
C GLN A 40 14.06 5.74 -23.31
N VAL A 41 13.32 6.54 -22.55
CA VAL A 41 12.01 7.06 -22.93
C VAL A 41 12.18 8.51 -23.35
N ASN A 42 12.06 8.76 -24.64
CA ASN A 42 12.18 10.10 -25.21
C ASN A 42 10.88 10.88 -25.02
N LEU A 43 10.99 12.12 -24.57
CA LEU A 43 9.89 13.05 -24.37
C LEU A 43 9.82 14.03 -25.55
N THR A 44 8.63 14.34 -25.98
CA THR A 44 8.35 15.35 -27.02
C THR A 44 7.41 16.43 -26.48
N SER A 45 7.18 17.48 -27.23
CA SER A 45 6.18 18.50 -26.88
C SER A 45 4.73 17.95 -26.87
N LEU A 46 4.52 16.75 -27.38
CA LEU A 46 3.20 16.07 -27.41
C LEU A 46 3.05 15.04 -26.29
N THR A 47 4.13 14.67 -25.61
CA THR A 47 4.08 13.72 -24.51
C THR A 47 3.25 14.30 -23.36
N GLN A 48 2.25 13.55 -22.93
CA GLN A 48 1.40 13.92 -21.80
C GLN A 48 2.01 13.44 -20.49
N LEU A 49 2.09 14.35 -19.52
CA LEU A 49 2.59 14.11 -18.16
C LEU A 49 1.53 14.60 -17.16
N PRO A 50 0.45 13.83 -16.93
CA PRO A 50 -0.68 14.28 -16.12
C PRO A 50 -0.29 14.68 -14.68
N GLU A 51 0.69 13.98 -14.12
CA GLU A 51 1.17 14.15 -12.73
C GLU A 51 2.54 14.84 -12.66
N GLY A 52 3.03 15.36 -13.80
CA GLY A 52 4.34 15.99 -13.90
C GLY A 52 5.46 15.06 -14.35
N ILE A 53 6.70 15.48 -14.18
CA ILE A 53 7.88 14.67 -14.49
C ILE A 53 8.12 13.75 -13.30
N PRO A 54 8.23 12.42 -13.52
CA PRO A 54 8.48 11.47 -12.44
C PRO A 54 9.81 11.75 -11.71
N ASP A 55 9.81 11.56 -10.41
CA ASP A 55 11.00 11.60 -9.58
C ASP A 55 11.82 10.28 -9.69
N LEU A 56 13.08 10.35 -9.25
CA LEU A 56 13.93 9.16 -9.23
C LEU A 56 13.40 8.13 -8.22
N GLY A 57 13.18 6.92 -8.71
CA GLY A 57 12.67 5.80 -7.91
C GLY A 57 11.16 5.56 -8.08
N GLU A 58 10.44 6.47 -8.71
CA GLU A 58 9.04 6.25 -9.01
C GLU A 58 8.83 5.19 -10.10
N THR A 59 7.81 4.38 -9.91
CA THR A 59 7.36 3.44 -10.94
C THR A 59 6.46 4.16 -11.93
N VAL A 60 6.76 4.02 -13.21
CA VAL A 60 6.00 4.69 -14.27
C VAL A 60 5.40 3.69 -15.25
N ARG A 61 4.24 4.05 -15.81
CA ARG A 61 3.63 3.41 -16.96
C ARG A 61 3.84 4.29 -18.18
N VAL A 62 4.53 3.78 -19.18
CA VAL A 62 4.78 4.50 -20.43
C VAL A 62 3.89 3.93 -21.53
N THR A 63 3.04 4.78 -22.09
CA THR A 63 2.27 4.47 -23.30
C THR A 63 3.01 5.03 -24.51
N TYR A 64 3.21 4.21 -25.53
CA TYR A 64 3.92 4.56 -26.77
C TYR A 64 3.32 3.82 -27.96
N ASN A 65 3.69 4.18 -29.17
CA ASN A 65 3.14 3.65 -30.43
C ASN A 65 3.51 2.19 -30.77
N GLY A 66 4.17 1.46 -29.83
CA GLY A 66 4.61 0.08 -30.02
C GLY A 66 5.95 -0.06 -30.77
N GLN A 67 6.58 1.02 -31.19
CA GLN A 67 7.90 0.99 -31.85
C GLN A 67 9.01 1.21 -30.83
N MET A 68 9.97 0.29 -30.81
CA MET A 68 11.15 0.33 -29.97
C MET A 68 12.39 0.14 -30.84
N THR A 69 13.44 0.90 -30.58
CA THR A 69 14.71 0.76 -31.30
C THR A 69 15.47 -0.49 -30.86
N SER A 70 16.35 -0.98 -31.71
CA SER A 70 17.28 -2.09 -31.39
C SER A 70 18.60 -1.61 -30.78
N SER A 71 18.66 -0.37 -30.29
CA SER A 71 19.85 0.19 -29.61
C SER A 71 20.01 -0.34 -28.18
N ILE A 72 21.15 -0.05 -27.56
CA ILE A 72 21.42 -0.36 -26.15
C ILE A 72 21.81 0.96 -25.45
N PRO A 73 20.99 1.52 -24.55
CA PRO A 73 19.63 1.06 -24.22
C PRO A 73 18.67 1.17 -25.41
N ALA A 74 17.64 0.33 -25.42
CA ALA A 74 16.54 0.46 -26.36
C ALA A 74 15.79 1.78 -26.11
N GLN A 75 15.18 2.36 -27.14
CA GLN A 75 14.52 3.66 -27.03
C GLN A 75 13.07 3.58 -27.51
N VAL A 76 12.21 4.28 -26.80
CA VAL A 76 10.81 4.52 -27.19
C VAL A 76 10.53 6.02 -27.16
N THR A 77 9.50 6.47 -27.88
CA THR A 77 8.96 7.82 -27.75
C THR A 77 7.62 7.72 -27.02
N ALA A 78 7.50 8.37 -25.88
CA ALA A 78 6.30 8.32 -25.07
C ALA A 78 5.18 9.20 -25.63
N ASP A 79 3.97 8.64 -25.69
CA ASP A 79 2.73 9.38 -25.85
C ASP A 79 2.25 9.90 -24.49
N THR A 80 2.27 9.04 -23.46
CA THR A 80 1.91 9.39 -22.08
C THR A 80 2.87 8.71 -21.10
N ILE A 81 3.20 9.39 -20.01
CA ILE A 81 3.86 8.82 -18.85
C ILE A 81 2.98 9.07 -17.63
N ASP A 82 2.44 8.02 -17.07
CA ASP A 82 1.66 8.04 -15.82
C ASP A 82 2.54 7.51 -14.68
N ILE A 83 2.46 8.12 -13.50
CA ILE A 83 3.05 7.55 -12.29
C ILE A 83 2.21 6.33 -11.92
N ALA A 84 2.81 5.15 -11.99
CA ALA A 84 2.13 3.91 -11.66
C ALA A 84 2.17 3.73 -10.14
N VAL A 85 1.08 3.97 -9.47
CA VAL A 85 0.93 3.58 -8.08
C VAL A 85 0.87 2.05 -8.04
N THR A 86 1.95 1.41 -7.60
CA THR A 86 1.90 -0.01 -7.23
C THR A 86 1.11 -0.08 -5.93
N ILE A 87 0.01 -0.80 -5.93
CA ILE A 87 -0.75 -1.05 -4.70
C ILE A 87 -0.48 -2.50 -4.31
N ASP A 88 0.19 -2.66 -3.19
CA ASP A 88 0.38 -3.94 -2.52
C ASP A 88 -0.50 -4.03 -1.28
N GLU A 89 -0.74 -5.24 -0.82
CA GLU A 89 -1.60 -5.51 0.33
C GLU A 89 -0.83 -6.26 1.42
N LEU A 90 -0.96 -5.77 2.66
CA LEU A 90 -0.59 -6.49 3.86
C LEU A 90 -1.84 -6.85 4.63
N VAL A 91 -1.86 -8.07 5.16
CA VAL A 91 -2.97 -8.56 5.98
C VAL A 91 -2.41 -9.09 7.30
N GLY A 92 -3.06 -8.77 8.40
CA GLY A 92 -2.59 -9.22 9.69
C GLY A 92 -3.41 -8.71 10.88
N GLU A 93 -2.93 -9.06 12.07
CA GLU A 93 -3.53 -8.70 13.35
C GLU A 93 -2.86 -7.48 13.95
N ILE A 94 -3.65 -6.55 14.46
CA ILE A 94 -3.15 -5.39 15.20
C ILE A 94 -2.58 -5.87 16.53
N VAL A 95 -1.30 -5.65 16.77
CA VAL A 95 -0.63 -5.93 18.07
C VAL A 95 -0.51 -4.70 18.93
N GLU A 96 -0.40 -3.52 18.34
CA GLU A 96 -0.29 -2.26 19.04
C GLU A 96 -0.80 -1.11 18.18
N ILE A 97 -1.43 -0.12 18.78
CA ILE A 97 -1.83 1.15 18.16
C ILE A 97 -1.14 2.26 18.94
N THR A 98 -0.37 3.09 18.26
CA THR A 98 0.35 4.24 18.81
C THR A 98 -0.03 5.51 18.08
N ASP A 99 0.42 6.66 18.56
CA ASP A 99 0.23 7.95 17.88
C ASP A 99 0.96 8.00 16.52
N ASP A 100 2.01 7.18 16.35
CA ASP A 100 2.84 7.13 15.14
C ASP A 100 2.35 6.09 14.10
N GLY A 101 1.40 5.22 14.46
CA GLY A 101 0.88 4.19 13.56
C GLY A 101 0.41 2.90 14.24
N ILE A 102 0.24 1.88 13.43
CA ILE A 102 -0.29 0.58 13.83
C ILE A 102 0.80 -0.49 13.66
N LEU A 103 1.13 -1.20 14.74
CA LEU A 103 1.99 -2.37 14.64
C LEU A 103 1.15 -3.59 14.24
N LEU A 104 1.41 -4.11 13.05
CA LEU A 104 0.69 -5.23 12.45
C LEU A 104 1.52 -6.51 12.54
N GLN A 105 0.96 -7.59 13.05
CA GLN A 105 1.52 -8.92 12.95
C GLN A 105 0.98 -9.59 11.68
N THR A 106 1.79 -9.67 10.64
CA THR A 106 1.51 -10.48 9.45
C THR A 106 1.88 -11.93 9.70
N LYS A 107 1.66 -12.80 8.71
CA LYS A 107 2.06 -14.22 8.79
C LYS A 107 3.57 -14.39 9.01
N ASP A 108 4.38 -13.52 8.43
CA ASP A 108 5.82 -13.70 8.35
C ASP A 108 6.63 -12.74 9.25
N MET A 109 6.09 -11.54 9.54
CA MET A 109 6.83 -10.51 10.28
C MET A 109 5.91 -9.49 10.94
N GLN A 110 6.50 -8.65 11.80
CA GLN A 110 5.85 -7.44 12.27
C GLN A 110 6.18 -6.27 11.34
N VAL A 111 5.17 -5.46 11.03
CA VAL A 111 5.27 -4.27 10.19
C VAL A 111 4.65 -3.09 10.92
N LEU A 112 5.37 -1.98 11.00
CA LEU A 112 4.80 -0.71 11.44
C LEU A 112 4.11 -0.05 10.24
N VAL A 113 2.82 0.11 10.35
CA VAL A 113 1.96 0.77 9.36
C VAL A 113 1.83 2.22 9.79
N ASN A 114 2.54 3.12 9.09
CA ASN A 114 2.41 4.56 9.28
C ASN A 114 1.12 5.04 8.61
N VAL A 115 0.44 5.98 9.27
CA VAL A 115 -0.80 6.58 8.79
C VAL A 115 -0.67 8.10 8.75
N ASP A 116 -1.40 8.74 7.86
CA ASP A 116 -1.45 10.20 7.73
C ASP A 116 -2.86 10.69 7.41
N GLU A 117 -3.02 11.99 7.14
CA GLU A 117 -4.31 12.60 6.79
C GLU A 117 -4.90 12.06 5.48
N GLY A 118 -4.09 11.47 4.61
CA GLY A 118 -4.50 10.87 3.33
C GLY A 118 -4.94 9.41 3.46
N THR A 119 -4.67 8.76 4.59
CA THR A 119 -5.04 7.35 4.80
C THR A 119 -6.56 7.19 4.86
N VAL A 120 -7.12 6.36 3.98
CA VAL A 120 -8.55 6.06 3.94
C VAL A 120 -8.86 4.87 4.84
N TYR A 121 -9.88 5.01 5.70
CA TYR A 121 -10.36 3.96 6.58
C TYR A 121 -11.70 3.40 6.08
N GLU A 122 -11.76 2.09 5.85
CA GLU A 122 -12.98 1.33 5.61
C GLU A 122 -13.23 0.36 6.78
N THR A 123 -13.78 0.88 7.86
CA THR A 123 -13.98 0.13 9.10
C THR A 123 -15.37 0.42 9.69
N ASP A 124 -15.99 -0.60 10.29
CA ASP A 124 -17.25 -0.46 11.02
C ASP A 124 -17.01 -0.06 12.48
N GLY A 125 -16.22 0.99 12.72
CA GLY A 125 -15.90 1.50 14.06
C GLY A 125 -14.41 1.76 14.25
N GLU A 126 -14.02 2.00 15.49
CA GLU A 126 -12.61 2.21 15.84
C GLU A 126 -11.85 0.88 15.78
N LEU A 127 -10.60 0.97 15.29
CA LEU A 127 -9.67 -0.16 15.30
C LEU A 127 -9.19 -0.45 16.73
N ALA A 128 -9.04 -1.72 17.04
CA ALA A 128 -8.57 -2.18 18.35
C ALA A 128 -7.46 -3.22 18.19
N VAL A 129 -6.64 -3.37 19.24
CA VAL A 129 -5.68 -4.49 19.33
C VAL A 129 -6.45 -5.81 19.24
N GLY A 130 -5.95 -6.73 18.41
CA GLY A 130 -6.60 -7.99 18.08
C GLY A 130 -7.49 -7.95 16.83
N ASP A 131 -7.83 -6.78 16.29
CA ASP A 131 -8.50 -6.69 14.98
C ASP A 131 -7.60 -7.20 13.87
N TYR A 132 -8.21 -7.84 12.88
CA TYR A 132 -7.53 -8.33 11.67
C TYR A 132 -7.84 -7.37 10.53
N ILE A 133 -6.80 -6.78 9.95
CA ILE A 133 -6.93 -5.69 9.00
C ILE A 133 -6.21 -5.96 7.68
N HIS A 134 -6.69 -5.29 6.65
CA HIS A 134 -6.12 -5.19 5.32
C HIS A 134 -5.51 -3.81 5.13
N VAL A 135 -4.25 -3.73 4.76
CA VAL A 135 -3.52 -2.49 4.55
C VAL A 135 -3.06 -2.43 3.11
N LEU A 136 -3.61 -1.50 2.33
CA LEU A 136 -3.11 -1.19 0.99
C LEU A 136 -2.04 -0.10 1.10
N TYR A 137 -0.89 -0.31 0.44
CA TYR A 137 0.25 0.60 0.44
C TYR A 137 0.91 0.64 -0.96
N ASP A 138 1.88 1.52 -1.17
CA ASP A 138 2.53 1.78 -2.46
C ASP A 138 3.54 0.70 -2.91
N GLY A 139 3.62 -0.43 -2.22
CA GLY A 139 4.61 -1.49 -2.47
C GLY A 139 6.00 -1.20 -1.90
N ILE A 140 6.21 -0.02 -1.31
CA ILE A 140 7.50 0.35 -0.71
C ILE A 140 7.51 -0.05 0.77
N MET A 141 8.43 -0.93 1.12
CA MET A 141 8.66 -1.37 2.51
C MET A 141 10.10 -1.12 2.91
N THR A 142 10.30 -0.51 4.08
CA THR A 142 11.65 -0.26 4.60
C THR A 142 12.34 -1.56 5.02
N ARG A 143 13.68 -1.54 5.10
CA ARG A 143 14.49 -2.67 5.63
C ARG A 143 14.80 -2.53 7.12
N SER A 144 14.03 -1.71 7.85
CA SER A 144 14.14 -1.57 9.31
C SER A 144 13.54 -2.77 10.05
N LEU A 145 13.69 -2.81 11.36
CA LEU A 145 13.05 -3.80 12.25
C LEU A 145 12.31 -3.05 13.37
N PRO A 146 10.99 -3.04 13.38
CA PRO A 146 10.10 -3.60 12.37
C PRO A 146 10.26 -2.89 11.01
N ALA A 147 9.91 -3.59 9.92
CA ALA A 147 9.77 -2.97 8.61
C ALA A 147 8.62 -1.95 8.65
N GLN A 148 8.64 -0.94 7.78
CA GLN A 148 7.64 0.13 7.79
C GLN A 148 7.04 0.31 6.40
N VAL A 149 5.75 0.60 6.36
CA VAL A 149 4.99 0.98 5.16
C VAL A 149 4.16 2.22 5.46
N TYR A 150 3.71 2.93 4.43
CA TYR A 150 2.73 4.01 4.53
C TYR A 150 1.40 3.52 3.97
N ALA A 151 0.36 3.50 4.80
CA ALA A 151 -0.96 3.05 4.39
C ALA A 151 -1.66 4.08 3.53
N GLN A 152 -2.11 3.66 2.36
CA GLN A 152 -3.07 4.42 1.55
C GLN A 152 -4.50 4.14 2.02
N LYS A 153 -4.78 2.88 2.40
CA LYS A 153 -6.09 2.45 2.87
C LYS A 153 -5.97 1.35 3.91
N ILE A 154 -6.83 1.39 4.92
CA ILE A 154 -6.97 0.36 5.94
C ILE A 154 -8.42 -0.12 5.94
N GLY A 155 -8.61 -1.43 5.73
CA GLY A 155 -9.89 -2.12 5.82
C GLY A 155 -9.97 -3.02 7.06
N CYS A 156 -11.08 -2.96 7.80
CA CYS A 156 -11.40 -3.92 8.85
C CYS A 156 -12.84 -4.39 8.66
N TYR A 157 -12.99 -5.58 8.11
CA TYR A 157 -14.29 -6.15 7.74
C TYR A 157 -14.62 -7.27 8.69
N LYS A 158 -15.37 -6.94 9.78
CA LYS A 158 -15.74 -7.87 10.84
C LYS A 158 -17.25 -8.01 10.96
N THR A 159 -17.71 -9.24 11.12
CA THR A 159 -19.14 -9.56 11.31
C THR A 159 -19.28 -10.45 12.54
N THR A 160 -20.08 -10.03 13.49
CA THR A 160 -20.32 -10.78 14.73
C THR A 160 -21.71 -11.39 14.71
N GLY A 161 -21.83 -12.63 15.15
CA GLY A 161 -23.11 -13.33 15.19
C GLY A 161 -23.03 -14.71 15.85
N THR A 162 -24.12 -15.44 15.78
CA THR A 162 -24.27 -16.78 16.33
C THR A 162 -24.13 -17.85 15.23
N VAL A 163 -23.33 -18.85 15.49
CA VAL A 163 -23.06 -19.99 14.58
C VAL A 163 -24.25 -20.94 14.55
N SER A 164 -24.66 -21.32 13.35
CA SER A 164 -25.61 -22.39 13.09
C SER A 164 -25.25 -23.16 11.81
N GLU A 165 -25.77 -24.35 11.62
CA GLU A 165 -25.53 -25.22 10.46
C GLU A 165 -24.02 -25.41 10.17
N LEU A 166 -23.23 -25.65 11.21
CA LEU A 166 -21.80 -25.85 11.09
C LEU A 166 -21.49 -27.11 10.27
N THR A 167 -20.61 -26.97 9.28
CA THR A 167 -20.13 -28.01 8.37
C THR A 167 -18.59 -28.04 8.37
N GLU A 168 -17.98 -28.93 7.59
CA GLU A 168 -16.53 -29.02 7.41
C GLU A 168 -15.93 -27.83 6.59
N SER A 169 -16.78 -27.05 5.91
CA SER A 169 -16.36 -25.95 5.02
C SER A 169 -16.94 -24.59 5.36
N GLY A 170 -17.69 -24.47 6.49
CA GLY A 170 -18.29 -23.21 6.91
C GLY A 170 -19.55 -23.38 7.75
N PHE A 171 -20.28 -22.30 7.93
CA PHE A 171 -21.47 -22.23 8.78
C PHE A 171 -22.37 -21.04 8.40
N LEU A 172 -23.60 -21.04 8.90
CA LEU A 172 -24.44 -19.84 8.88
C LEU A 172 -24.16 -18.99 10.13
N LEU A 173 -23.91 -17.72 9.92
CA LEU A 173 -23.73 -16.69 10.94
C LEU A 173 -24.99 -15.84 11.01
N THR A 174 -25.75 -15.95 12.10
CA THR A 174 -26.91 -15.10 12.36
C THR A 174 -26.45 -13.86 13.11
N THR A 175 -26.55 -12.70 12.45
CA THR A 175 -26.26 -11.39 13.04
C THR A 175 -27.55 -10.78 13.61
N GLU A 176 -27.48 -9.55 14.12
CA GLU A 176 -28.68 -8.83 14.58
C GLU A 176 -29.68 -8.51 13.46
N THR A 177 -29.20 -8.37 12.23
CA THR A 177 -30.00 -7.86 11.10
C THR A 177 -30.14 -8.86 9.96
N ASP A 178 -29.23 -9.83 9.83
CA ASP A 178 -29.16 -10.70 8.66
C ASP A 178 -28.59 -12.08 8.98
N VAL A 179 -28.61 -12.97 7.99
CA VAL A 179 -27.93 -14.27 8.02
C VAL A 179 -26.93 -14.32 6.89
N VAL A 180 -25.67 -14.65 7.22
CA VAL A 180 -24.56 -14.71 6.28
C VAL A 180 -24.00 -16.12 6.24
N GLN A 181 -23.76 -16.66 5.04
CA GLN A 181 -22.99 -17.91 4.88
C GLN A 181 -21.51 -17.58 4.99
N VAL A 182 -20.86 -18.18 5.95
CA VAL A 182 -19.39 -18.08 6.14
C VAL A 182 -18.74 -19.30 5.56
N ASN A 183 -17.88 -19.12 4.58
CA ASN A 183 -16.98 -20.14 4.05
C ASN A 183 -15.64 -20.03 4.79
N ALA A 184 -15.11 -21.14 5.28
CA ALA A 184 -13.88 -21.14 6.08
C ALA A 184 -13.09 -22.43 5.87
N ASP A 185 -11.77 -22.32 5.97
CA ASP A 185 -10.89 -23.48 6.02
C ASP A 185 -11.08 -24.29 7.30
N ALA A 186 -10.89 -25.60 7.24
CA ALA A 186 -11.07 -26.51 8.37
C ALA A 186 -10.27 -26.09 9.62
N ALA A 187 -9.09 -25.47 9.43
CA ALA A 187 -8.28 -24.97 10.54
C ALA A 187 -8.94 -23.83 11.33
N LEU A 188 -9.76 -23.00 10.68
CA LEU A 188 -10.52 -21.92 11.34
C LEU A 188 -11.77 -22.42 12.05
N LEU A 189 -12.23 -23.63 11.69
CA LEU A 189 -13.43 -24.27 12.25
C LEU A 189 -13.13 -25.16 13.45
N ASP A 190 -11.85 -25.35 13.78
CA ASP A 190 -11.44 -26.23 14.90
C ASP A 190 -12.02 -25.74 16.23
N GLY A 191 -12.68 -26.68 16.94
CA GLY A 191 -13.35 -26.40 18.21
C GLY A 191 -14.53 -25.42 18.11
N MET A 192 -15.12 -25.24 16.92
CA MET A 192 -16.37 -24.52 16.72
C MET A 192 -17.57 -25.42 17.01
N GLU A 193 -18.64 -24.83 17.53
CA GLU A 193 -19.92 -25.53 17.79
C GLU A 193 -21.10 -24.63 17.42
N ASN A 194 -22.23 -25.24 17.08
CA ASN A 194 -23.46 -24.50 16.87
C ASN A 194 -23.91 -23.81 18.19
N GLY A 195 -24.37 -22.56 18.06
CA GLY A 195 -24.78 -21.74 19.19
C GLY A 195 -23.68 -20.85 19.78
N MET A 196 -22.40 -21.00 19.34
CA MET A 196 -21.33 -20.10 19.74
C MET A 196 -21.53 -18.71 19.11
N THR A 197 -21.19 -17.68 19.85
CA THR A 197 -21.04 -16.31 19.32
C THR A 197 -19.59 -16.13 18.85
N VAL A 198 -19.43 -15.64 17.61
CA VAL A 198 -18.10 -15.43 17.01
C VAL A 198 -18.06 -14.12 16.25
N THR A 199 -16.85 -13.55 16.15
CA THR A 199 -16.54 -12.48 15.20
C THR A 199 -15.72 -13.06 14.06
N VAL A 200 -16.20 -12.89 12.84
CA VAL A 200 -15.56 -13.33 11.59
C VAL A 200 -14.92 -12.12 10.92
N TYR A 201 -13.66 -12.21 10.58
CA TYR A 201 -12.93 -11.24 9.76
C TYR A 201 -12.83 -11.79 8.33
N SER A 202 -13.06 -10.93 7.35
CA SER A 202 -13.03 -11.23 5.93
C SER A 202 -12.32 -10.12 5.15
N ASN A 203 -12.15 -10.30 3.84
CA ASN A 203 -11.60 -9.28 2.95
C ASN A 203 -12.61 -8.22 2.49
N GLY A 204 -13.80 -8.18 3.08
CA GLY A 204 -14.86 -7.24 2.72
C GLY A 204 -15.70 -7.65 1.50
N ALA A 205 -15.32 -8.69 0.76
CA ALA A 205 -16.10 -9.17 -0.37
C ALA A 205 -17.28 -10.03 0.10
N MET A 206 -18.49 -9.70 -0.36
CA MET A 206 -19.71 -10.48 -0.12
C MET A 206 -20.42 -10.76 -1.44
N THR A 207 -20.93 -11.98 -1.61
CA THR A 207 -21.75 -12.34 -2.78
C THR A 207 -23.14 -11.72 -2.69
N MET A 208 -23.78 -11.50 -3.84
CA MET A 208 -25.17 -11.01 -3.92
C MET A 208 -26.22 -12.15 -3.82
N SER A 209 -25.84 -13.32 -3.28
CA SER A 209 -26.74 -14.43 -3.04
C SER A 209 -27.60 -14.21 -1.78
N LEU A 210 -28.60 -15.06 -1.56
CA LEU A 210 -29.39 -15.10 -0.33
C LEU A 210 -29.29 -16.52 0.26
N PRO A 211 -28.62 -16.70 1.41
CA PRO A 211 -27.86 -15.67 2.14
C PRO A 211 -26.63 -15.17 1.37
N GLY A 212 -26.17 -13.94 1.68
CA GLY A 212 -24.88 -13.44 1.23
C GLY A 212 -23.77 -14.33 1.76
N GLN A 213 -22.65 -14.46 1.01
CA GLN A 213 -21.54 -15.33 1.39
C GLN A 213 -20.26 -14.50 1.55
N ILE A 214 -19.51 -14.78 2.61
CA ILE A 214 -18.18 -14.24 2.86
C ILE A 214 -17.18 -15.38 3.06
N SER A 215 -15.89 -15.09 2.84
CA SER A 215 -14.80 -16.01 3.17
C SER A 215 -14.11 -15.53 4.44
N ALA A 216 -14.04 -16.40 5.44
CA ALA A 216 -13.36 -16.10 6.69
C ALA A 216 -11.84 -16.17 6.52
N GLU A 217 -11.14 -15.16 7.04
CA GLU A 217 -9.68 -15.12 7.17
C GLU A 217 -9.23 -15.33 8.62
N LYS A 218 -10.06 -14.87 9.57
CA LYS A 218 -9.89 -15.11 11.00
C LYS A 218 -11.25 -15.25 11.66
N ILE A 219 -11.34 -16.12 12.66
CA ILE A 219 -12.53 -16.29 13.50
C ILE A 219 -12.11 -16.16 14.95
N VAL A 220 -12.77 -15.27 15.68
CA VAL A 220 -12.57 -15.06 17.12
C VAL A 220 -13.84 -15.48 17.85
N LYS A 221 -13.71 -16.40 18.81
CA LYS A 221 -14.81 -16.84 19.68
C LYS A 221 -15.04 -15.78 20.74
N ALA A 222 -16.29 -15.33 20.94
CA ALA A 222 -16.63 -14.50 22.08
C ALA A 222 -16.52 -15.34 23.38
N GLU A 223 -15.89 -14.77 24.40
CA GLU A 223 -15.82 -15.37 25.72
C GLU A 223 -17.18 -15.31 26.46
#